data_cdb3d4de8f6b7ce663347f6696b72f41
#
_entry.id   cdb3d4de8f6b7ce663347f6696b72f41
#
_cell.length_a   1.000
_cell.length_b   1.000
_cell.length_c   1.000
_cell.angle_alpha   90.00
_cell.angle_beta   90.00
_cell.angle_gamma   90.00
#
_symmetry.space_group_name_H-M   'P 1'
#
loop_
_entity.id
_entity.type
_entity.pdbx_description
1 polymer ?
#
loop_
_entity_poly.entity_id
_entity_poly.type
_entity_poly.pdbx_seq_one_letter_code
_entity_poly.pdbx_strand_id
1 'polypeptide(L)'
;MNKVLKGESFTKEIIKASGLAIVQFKTEWNGGCQIMAPIYEELSRQYSTKAKFFTIDTEKEKMITKEYRVMELPTILIFKSGELIGHVTGLTPKNILIEKIEQAISGISK
;
A
#
# COMPACT_ATOMS: atom_id res chain seq x y z
N MET A 1 -10.74 -5.57 0.76
CA MET A 1 -10.97 -4.92 -0.51
C MET A 1 -10.18 -3.63 -0.61
N ASN A 2 -9.79 -3.27 -1.81
CA ASN A 2 -8.97 -2.08 -2.04
C ASN A 2 -9.85 -0.83 -2.05
N LYS A 3 -9.48 0.17 -1.27
CA LYS A 3 -10.27 1.39 -1.11
C LYS A 3 -9.44 2.61 -1.50
N VAL A 4 -10.02 3.51 -2.29
CA VAL A 4 -9.34 4.76 -2.65
C VAL A 4 -9.30 5.66 -1.42
N LEU A 5 -8.11 6.17 -1.11
CA LEU A 5 -7.88 6.96 0.09
C LEU A 5 -7.47 8.37 -0.28
N LYS A 6 -8.15 9.35 0.31
CA LYS A 6 -7.76 10.74 0.17
C LYS A 6 -6.72 11.10 1.22
N GLY A 7 -5.81 12.01 0.86
CA GLY A 7 -4.76 12.43 1.78
C GLY A 7 -5.29 12.92 3.11
N GLU A 8 -6.40 13.64 3.08
CA GLU A 8 -6.99 14.18 4.32
C GLU A 8 -7.47 13.08 5.26
N SER A 9 -7.72 11.87 4.75
CA SER A 9 -8.18 10.73 5.57
C SER A 9 -7.03 9.85 6.04
N PHE A 10 -5.80 10.16 5.65
CA PHE A 10 -4.67 9.28 5.91
C PHE A 10 -4.43 9.06 7.39
N THR A 11 -4.46 10.13 8.18
CA THR A 11 -4.21 10.00 9.61
C THR A 11 -5.27 9.12 10.27
N LYS A 12 -6.53 9.33 9.93
CA LYS A 12 -7.63 8.57 10.54
C LYS A 12 -7.60 7.11 10.11
N GLU A 13 -7.44 6.86 8.81
CA GLU A 13 -7.57 5.51 8.27
C GLU A 13 -6.33 4.67 8.44
N ILE A 14 -5.16 5.30 8.51
CA ILE A 14 -3.89 4.59 8.56
C ILE A 14 -3.19 4.76 9.89
N ILE A 15 -2.93 6.01 10.27
CA ILE A 15 -2.07 6.28 11.43
C ILE A 15 -2.77 5.92 12.74
N LYS A 16 -4.05 6.26 12.87
CA LYS A 16 -4.81 6.00 14.11
C LYS A 16 -5.50 4.66 14.11
N ALA A 17 -5.46 3.92 13.01
CA ALA A 17 -6.11 2.62 12.93
C ALA A 17 -5.22 1.53 13.53
N SER A 18 -5.86 0.52 14.11
CA SER A 18 -5.13 -0.65 14.57
C SER A 18 -5.00 -1.65 13.44
N GLY A 19 -4.03 -2.57 13.59
CA GLY A 19 -3.87 -3.65 12.63
C GLY A 19 -3.05 -3.26 11.43
N LEU A 20 -3.12 -4.10 10.40
CA LEU A 20 -2.30 -3.97 9.21
C LEU A 20 -3.00 -3.16 8.15
N ALA A 21 -2.31 -2.16 7.61
CA ALA A 21 -2.81 -1.36 6.51
C ALA A 21 -1.77 -1.32 5.41
N ILE A 22 -2.20 -1.57 4.18
CA ILE A 22 -1.33 -1.63 3.02
C ILE A 22 -1.79 -0.55 2.07
N VAL A 23 -0.88 0.32 1.65
CA VAL A 23 -1.21 1.50 0.85
C VAL A 23 -0.39 1.50 -0.43
N GLN A 24 -1.06 1.50 -1.56
CA GLN A 24 -0.42 1.59 -2.87
C GLN A 24 -0.52 3.02 -3.38
N PHE A 25 0.64 3.59 -3.72
CA PHE A 25 0.72 4.89 -4.40
C PHE A 25 0.86 4.61 -5.89
N LYS A 26 -0.02 5.19 -6.69
CA LYS A 26 -0.03 4.90 -8.12
C LYS A 26 -0.54 6.07 -8.93
N THR A 27 -0.34 6.00 -10.27
CA THR A 27 -1.07 6.82 -11.24
C THR A 27 -1.60 5.90 -12.32
N GLU A 28 -2.62 6.36 -13.04
CA GLU A 28 -3.18 5.57 -14.11
C GLU A 28 -2.30 5.52 -15.35
N TRP A 29 -1.39 6.50 -15.46
CA TRP A 29 -0.53 6.62 -16.65
C TRP A 29 0.70 5.75 -16.61
N ASN A 30 1.05 5.22 -15.47
CA ASN A 30 2.29 4.47 -15.27
C ASN A 30 2.10 3.02 -15.66
N GLY A 31 2.97 2.50 -16.56
CA GLY A 31 2.86 1.13 -17.03
C GLY A 31 3.02 0.10 -15.93
N GLY A 32 3.94 0.34 -14.99
CA GLY A 32 4.11 -0.55 -13.85
C GLY A 32 2.87 -0.61 -12.99
N CYS A 33 2.20 0.54 -12.79
CA CYS A 33 0.96 0.59 -12.02
C CYS A 33 -0.14 -0.21 -12.72
N GLN A 34 -0.21 -0.11 -14.05
CA GLN A 34 -1.21 -0.86 -14.80
C GLN A 34 -1.00 -2.36 -14.68
N ILE A 35 0.25 -2.80 -14.72
CA ILE A 35 0.57 -4.22 -14.58
C ILE A 35 0.27 -4.70 -13.16
N MET A 36 0.58 -3.88 -12.15
CA MET A 36 0.38 -4.25 -10.77
C MET A 36 -1.09 -4.20 -10.32
N ALA A 37 -1.93 -3.44 -11.02
CA ALA A 37 -3.31 -3.22 -10.57
C ALA A 37 -4.08 -4.51 -10.32
N PRO A 38 -4.13 -5.49 -11.25
CA PRO A 38 -4.87 -6.72 -10.98
C PRO A 38 -4.24 -7.55 -9.87
N ILE A 39 -2.91 -7.50 -9.73
CA ILE A 39 -2.21 -8.24 -8.68
C ILE A 39 -2.58 -7.65 -7.31
N TYR A 40 -2.52 -6.33 -7.19
CA TYR A 40 -2.85 -5.66 -5.94
C TYR A 40 -4.32 -5.89 -5.56
N GLU A 41 -5.20 -5.82 -6.55
CA GLU A 41 -6.62 -6.06 -6.29
C GLU A 41 -6.87 -7.50 -5.83
N GLU A 42 -6.20 -8.46 -6.44
CA GLU A 42 -6.32 -9.86 -6.03
C GLU A 42 -5.84 -10.05 -4.59
N LEU A 43 -4.70 -9.44 -4.23
CA LEU A 43 -4.17 -9.55 -2.89
C LEU A 43 -5.08 -8.88 -1.87
N SER A 44 -5.74 -7.79 -2.25
CA SER A 44 -6.67 -7.11 -1.35
C SER A 44 -7.85 -8.00 -1.00
N ARG A 45 -8.27 -8.85 -1.93
CA ARG A 45 -9.35 -9.82 -1.65
C ARG A 45 -8.82 -10.99 -0.84
N GLN A 46 -7.66 -11.51 -1.21
CA GLN A 46 -7.08 -12.68 -0.54
C GLN A 46 -6.79 -12.41 0.93
N TYR A 47 -6.36 -11.21 1.26
CA TYR A 47 -5.98 -10.85 2.64
C TYR A 47 -6.98 -9.93 3.32
N SER A 48 -8.24 -9.90 2.84
CA SER A 48 -9.23 -8.94 3.33
C SER A 48 -9.55 -9.07 4.82
N THR A 49 -9.38 -10.26 5.39
CA THR A 49 -9.63 -10.47 6.82
C THR A 49 -8.41 -10.17 7.68
N LYS A 50 -7.25 -9.95 7.07
CA LYS A 50 -5.99 -9.77 7.82
C LYS A 50 -5.39 -8.38 7.66
N ALA A 51 -5.79 -7.64 6.65
CA ALA A 51 -5.24 -6.32 6.38
C ALA A 51 -6.25 -5.47 5.63
N LYS A 52 -6.15 -4.17 5.80
CA LYS A 52 -6.92 -3.22 5.01
C LYS A 52 -6.04 -2.72 3.86
N PHE A 53 -6.61 -2.64 2.68
CA PHE A 53 -5.88 -2.23 1.47
C PHE A 53 -6.41 -0.91 0.96
N PHE A 54 -5.50 0.01 0.66
CA PHE A 54 -5.84 1.34 0.18
C PHE A 54 -5.03 1.68 -1.06
N THR A 55 -5.56 2.61 -1.85
CA THR A 55 -4.88 3.15 -3.02
C THR A 55 -4.91 4.67 -2.95
N ILE A 56 -3.76 5.29 -3.17
CA ILE A 56 -3.62 6.75 -3.25
C ILE A 56 -3.17 7.12 -4.65
N ASP A 57 -3.93 8.03 -5.27
CA ASP A 57 -3.57 8.59 -6.57
C ASP A 57 -2.59 9.72 -6.33
N THR A 58 -1.35 9.56 -6.79
CA THR A 58 -0.29 10.52 -6.49
C THR A 58 -0.50 11.86 -7.16
N GLU A 59 -1.28 11.90 -8.25
CA GLU A 59 -1.55 13.17 -8.91
C GLU A 59 -2.62 13.98 -8.19
N LYS A 60 -3.52 13.30 -7.50
CA LYS A 60 -4.56 13.97 -6.71
C LYS A 60 -4.12 14.27 -5.30
N GLU A 61 -3.25 13.43 -4.73
CA GLU A 61 -2.84 13.54 -3.34
C GLU A 61 -1.35 13.84 -3.26
N LYS A 62 -0.97 15.03 -3.72
CA LYS A 62 0.45 15.37 -3.86
C LYS A 62 1.15 15.59 -2.53
N MET A 63 0.43 16.10 -1.53
CA MET A 63 1.05 16.38 -0.24
C MET A 63 1.47 15.10 0.46
N ILE A 64 0.58 14.11 0.55
CA ILE A 64 0.91 12.86 1.21
C ILE A 64 1.98 12.09 0.43
N THR A 65 1.93 12.16 -0.90
CA THR A 65 2.92 11.54 -1.75
C THR A 65 4.32 12.10 -1.47
N LYS A 66 4.41 13.41 -1.33
CA LYS A 66 5.68 14.07 -1.03
C LYS A 66 6.14 13.77 0.39
N GLU A 67 5.21 13.74 1.33
CA GLU A 67 5.53 13.47 2.74
C GLU A 67 6.23 12.12 2.89
N TYR A 68 5.79 11.10 2.17
CA TYR A 68 6.39 9.77 2.24
C TYR A 68 7.46 9.56 1.18
N ARG A 69 7.86 10.64 0.47
CA ARG A 69 8.97 10.62 -0.49
C ARG A 69 8.80 9.52 -1.54
N VAL A 70 7.58 9.40 -2.05
CA VAL A 70 7.30 8.42 -3.09
C VAL A 70 7.83 8.97 -4.41
N MET A 71 8.92 8.37 -4.89
CA MET A 71 9.62 8.84 -6.08
C MET A 71 9.49 7.87 -7.26
N GLU A 72 9.09 6.65 -7.00
CA GLU A 72 8.96 5.61 -8.01
C GLU A 72 7.58 4.98 -7.90
N LEU A 73 6.96 4.63 -9.02
CA LEU A 73 5.61 4.08 -9.02
C LEU A 73 5.59 2.72 -9.70
N PRO A 74 4.75 1.80 -9.19
CA PRO A 74 3.98 1.94 -7.96
C PRO A 74 4.88 1.81 -6.73
N THR A 75 4.45 2.39 -5.62
CA THR A 75 5.11 2.18 -4.33
C THR A 75 4.04 1.68 -3.36
N ILE A 76 4.36 0.63 -2.62
CA ILE A 76 3.47 0.06 -1.63
C ILE A 76 4.10 0.24 -0.27
N LEU A 77 3.36 0.85 0.65
CA LEU A 77 3.78 1.02 2.03
C LEU A 77 2.96 0.11 2.92
N ILE A 78 3.60 -0.47 3.93
CA ILE A 78 2.95 -1.38 4.86
C ILE A 78 3.02 -0.78 6.25
N PHE A 79 1.85 -0.56 6.86
CA PHE A 79 1.73 0.01 8.20
C PHE A 79 1.13 -1.02 9.14
N LYS A 80 1.59 -1.01 10.38
CA LYS A 80 1.01 -1.85 11.43
C LYS A 80 0.75 -0.97 12.64
N SER A 81 -0.53 -0.83 12.99
CA SER A 81 -0.97 0.03 14.10
C SER A 81 -0.38 1.43 13.99
N GLY A 82 -0.41 1.98 12.77
CA GLY A 82 0.06 3.33 12.49
C GLY A 82 1.53 3.47 12.22
N GLU A 83 2.31 2.43 12.39
CA GLU A 83 3.76 2.50 12.20
C GLU A 83 4.14 1.92 10.83
N LEU A 84 4.97 2.64 10.09
CA LEU A 84 5.46 2.18 8.79
C LEU A 84 6.51 1.08 9.04
N ILE A 85 6.20 -0.16 8.64
CA ILE A 85 7.07 -1.29 8.90
C ILE A 85 7.67 -1.89 7.65
N GLY A 86 7.25 -1.48 6.46
CA GLY A 86 7.83 -2.01 5.24
C GLY A 86 7.41 -1.23 4.02
N HIS A 87 8.13 -1.45 2.93
CA HIS A 87 7.81 -0.79 1.67
C HIS A 87 8.32 -1.63 0.50
N VAL A 88 7.69 -1.45 -0.65
CA VAL A 88 8.09 -2.06 -1.91
C VAL A 88 7.96 -1.00 -2.99
N THR A 89 9.01 -0.78 -3.78
CA THR A 89 8.98 0.22 -4.85
C THR A 89 9.12 -0.43 -6.20
N GLY A 90 8.39 0.11 -7.18
CA GLY A 90 8.44 -0.36 -8.55
C GLY A 90 7.67 -1.64 -8.78
N LEU A 91 7.71 -2.10 -10.03
CA LEU A 91 7.03 -3.33 -10.42
C LEU A 91 7.66 -4.51 -9.69
N THR A 92 6.84 -5.25 -8.94
CA THR A 92 7.31 -6.29 -8.05
C THR A 92 6.54 -7.57 -8.30
N PRO A 93 7.22 -8.73 -8.38
CA PRO A 93 6.51 -10.00 -8.58
C PRO A 93 5.55 -10.30 -7.44
N LYS A 94 4.47 -10.99 -7.79
CA LYS A 94 3.42 -11.31 -6.82
C LYS A 94 3.95 -12.07 -5.62
N ASN A 95 4.85 -13.04 -5.85
CA ASN A 95 5.37 -13.84 -4.75
C ASN A 95 6.17 -13.03 -3.75
N ILE A 96 6.83 -11.97 -4.21
CA ILE A 96 7.57 -11.08 -3.30
C ILE A 96 6.59 -10.25 -2.46
N LEU A 97 5.49 -9.79 -3.08
CA LEU A 97 4.46 -9.06 -2.35
C LEU A 97 3.82 -9.95 -1.29
N ILE A 98 3.52 -11.19 -1.62
CA ILE A 98 2.96 -12.15 -0.68
C ILE A 98 3.92 -12.33 0.49
N GLU A 99 5.20 -12.50 0.20
CA GLU A 99 6.20 -12.67 1.25
C GLU A 99 6.23 -11.49 2.20
N LYS A 100 6.19 -10.27 1.66
CA LYS A 100 6.18 -9.06 2.48
C LYS A 100 4.93 -8.98 3.36
N ILE A 101 3.78 -9.31 2.80
CA ILE A 101 2.52 -9.28 3.52
C ILE A 101 2.53 -10.32 4.65
N GLU A 102 2.99 -11.54 4.34
CA GLU A 102 3.02 -12.60 5.34
C GLU A 102 3.99 -12.27 6.47
N GLN A 103 5.12 -11.65 6.16
CA GLN A 103 6.06 -11.21 7.18
C GLN A 103 5.42 -10.18 8.10
N ALA A 104 4.65 -9.26 7.53
CA ALA A 104 3.96 -8.23 8.31
C ALA A 104 2.89 -8.84 9.20
N ILE A 105 2.15 -9.83 8.69
CA ILE A 105 1.11 -10.51 9.45
C ILE A 105 1.72 -11.26 10.63
N SER A 106 2.85 -11.94 10.42
CA SER A 106 3.47 -12.76 11.46
C SER A 106 4.24 -11.92 12.48
N GLY A 107 4.44 -10.64 12.20
CA GLY A 107 5.20 -9.78 13.10
C GLY A 107 6.71 -9.92 12.96
N ILE A 108 7.19 -10.64 11.97
CA ILE A 108 8.62 -10.77 11.71
C ILE A 108 9.06 -9.54 10.93
N SER A 109 9.92 -8.73 11.53
CA SER A 109 10.45 -7.54 10.88
C SER A 109 11.86 -7.81 10.36
N LYS A 110 12.10 -7.44 9.13
CA LYS A 110 13.39 -7.55 8.52
C LYS A 110 13.57 -6.45 7.52
#